data_87c6338ca445c66b83814d6132e058ad
#
_entry.id   87c6338ca445c66b83814d6132e058ad
#
_cell.length_a   1.000
_cell.length_b   1.000
_cell.length_c   1.000
_cell.angle_alpha   90.00
_cell.angle_beta   90.00
_cell.angle_gamma   90.00
#
_symmetry.space_group_name_H-M   'P 1'
#
loop_
_entity.id
_entity.type
_entity.pdbx_description
1 polymer ?
#
loop_
_entity_poly.entity_id
_entity_poly.type
_entity_poly.pdbx_seq_one_letter_code
_entity_poly.pdbx_strand_id
1 'polypeptide(L)'
;MSIEKNIYTGKILHLDGDRRYSDKSVKYYRQLGLDAVVKNIPEYRQASVVIELLERYKPDILIITGHDSMIKKGTDYNNIYNYRNSRHFANTVREARKWGKTSRELVIFAGACQSFFEALMLARADFASSPRKNIDRFC
;
A
#
# COMPACT_ATOMS: atom_id res chain seq x y z
N MET A 1 -9.11 -27.62 -4.20
CA MET A 1 -10.53 -27.44 -4.48
C MET A 1 -10.81 -26.11 -5.09
N SER A 2 -11.55 -26.10 -6.15
CA SER A 2 -11.81 -24.86 -6.84
C SER A 2 -12.67 -23.89 -6.03
N ILE A 3 -13.55 -24.38 -5.20
CA ILE A 3 -14.41 -23.53 -4.38
C ILE A 3 -13.60 -22.71 -3.41
N GLU A 4 -12.63 -23.34 -2.77
CA GLU A 4 -11.78 -22.61 -1.84
C GLU A 4 -10.96 -21.55 -2.53
N LYS A 5 -10.46 -21.86 -3.72
CA LYS A 5 -9.74 -20.86 -4.49
C LYS A 5 -10.62 -19.65 -4.78
N ASN A 6 -11.86 -19.88 -5.18
CA ASN A 6 -12.74 -18.79 -5.54
C ASN A 6 -13.06 -17.93 -4.33
N ILE A 7 -13.14 -18.50 -3.17
CA ILE A 7 -13.43 -17.75 -1.95
C ILE A 7 -12.26 -16.83 -1.59
N TYR A 8 -11.04 -17.32 -1.79
CA TYR A 8 -9.87 -16.60 -1.31
C TYR A 8 -9.19 -15.72 -2.34
N THR A 9 -9.64 -15.76 -3.58
CA THR A 9 -9.01 -14.95 -4.60
C THR A 9 -9.74 -13.62 -4.74
N GLY A 10 -9.53 -12.74 -3.79
CA GLY A 10 -9.92 -11.36 -3.97
C GLY A 10 -9.04 -10.71 -5.03
N LYS A 11 -9.56 -9.71 -5.67
CA LYS A 11 -8.82 -8.98 -6.68
C LYS A 11 -7.90 -7.97 -5.99
N ILE A 12 -6.63 -7.97 -6.38
CA ILE A 12 -5.61 -7.11 -5.79
C ILE A 12 -5.18 -6.03 -6.78
N LEU A 13 -5.14 -4.80 -6.33
CA LEU A 13 -4.46 -3.71 -7.01
C LEU A 13 -3.28 -3.30 -6.15
N HIS A 14 -2.08 -3.36 -6.70
CA HIS A 14 -0.86 -3.06 -5.97
C HIS A 14 -0.11 -1.92 -6.67
N LEU A 15 0.02 -0.79 -5.99
CA LEU A 15 0.81 0.35 -6.45
C LEU A 15 2.14 0.34 -5.74
N ASP A 16 3.23 0.29 -6.49
CA ASP A 16 4.56 0.23 -5.89
C ASP A 16 5.48 1.25 -6.58
N GLY A 17 6.21 2.00 -5.76
CA GLY A 17 7.10 3.04 -6.28
C GLY A 17 8.43 2.52 -6.78
N ASP A 18 8.78 1.26 -6.53
CA ASP A 18 10.07 0.70 -6.96
C ASP A 18 9.84 -0.37 -8.00
N ARG A 19 10.40 -0.15 -9.20
CA ARG A 19 10.20 -1.09 -10.31
C ARG A 19 10.68 -2.50 -9.99
N ARG A 20 11.78 -2.62 -9.26
CA ARG A 20 12.31 -3.96 -8.92
C ARG A 20 11.33 -4.74 -8.07
N TYR A 21 10.72 -4.07 -7.10
CA TYR A 21 9.74 -4.72 -6.24
C TYR A 21 8.41 -4.93 -6.98
N SER A 22 8.06 -4.03 -7.88
CA SER A 22 6.89 -4.25 -8.74
C SER A 22 7.04 -5.54 -9.54
N ASP A 23 8.21 -5.74 -10.14
CA ASP A 23 8.46 -6.92 -10.95
C ASP A 23 8.44 -8.19 -10.09
N LYS A 24 9.02 -8.13 -8.89
CA LYS A 24 8.99 -9.26 -7.96
C LYS A 24 7.58 -9.58 -7.52
N SER A 25 6.77 -8.55 -7.26
CA SER A 25 5.39 -8.73 -6.85
C SER A 25 4.58 -9.44 -7.93
N VAL A 26 4.76 -9.04 -9.18
CA VAL A 26 4.07 -9.71 -10.29
C VAL A 26 4.38 -11.20 -10.28
N LYS A 27 5.66 -11.56 -10.10
CA LYS A 27 6.05 -12.97 -10.09
C LYS A 27 5.41 -13.72 -8.93
N TYR A 28 5.43 -13.12 -7.74
CA TYR A 28 4.85 -13.75 -6.56
C TYR A 28 3.36 -13.98 -6.72
N TYR A 29 2.65 -12.96 -7.17
CA TYR A 29 1.20 -13.10 -7.35
C TYR A 29 0.89 -14.17 -8.38
N ARG A 30 1.68 -14.23 -9.45
CA ARG A 30 1.49 -15.26 -10.48
C ARG A 30 1.74 -16.65 -9.91
N GLN A 31 2.82 -16.82 -9.16
CA GLN A 31 3.14 -18.11 -8.55
C GLN A 31 2.06 -18.58 -7.58
N LEU A 32 1.44 -17.65 -6.89
CA LEU A 32 0.39 -17.96 -5.92
C LEU A 32 -0.99 -18.08 -6.58
N GLY A 33 -1.10 -17.81 -7.87
CA GLY A 33 -2.38 -17.90 -8.58
C GLY A 33 -3.36 -16.81 -8.18
N LEU A 34 -2.86 -15.65 -7.74
CA LEU A 34 -3.72 -14.56 -7.30
C LEU A 34 -4.06 -13.63 -8.47
N ASP A 35 -5.27 -13.08 -8.42
CA ASP A 35 -5.72 -12.09 -9.40
C ASP A 35 -5.21 -10.73 -8.95
N ALA A 36 -4.12 -10.29 -9.54
CA ALA A 36 -3.48 -9.07 -9.11
C ALA A 36 -2.99 -8.24 -10.29
N VAL A 37 -3.19 -6.94 -10.17
CA VAL A 37 -2.63 -5.96 -11.10
C VAL A 37 -1.61 -5.14 -10.33
N VAL A 38 -0.39 -5.09 -10.82
CA VAL A 38 0.69 -4.33 -10.20
C VAL A 38 1.02 -3.15 -11.11
N LYS A 39 1.04 -1.95 -10.53
CA LYS A 39 1.38 -0.72 -11.25
C LYS A 39 2.59 -0.09 -10.61
N ASN A 40 3.62 0.16 -11.40
CA ASN A 40 4.79 0.88 -10.92
C ASN A 40 4.53 2.38 -11.04
N ILE A 41 4.26 3.02 -9.91
CA ILE A 41 3.89 4.44 -9.86
C ILE A 41 4.67 5.08 -8.72
N PRO A 42 5.42 6.16 -8.99
CA PRO A 42 6.17 6.83 -7.92
C PRO A 42 5.27 7.22 -6.76
N GLU A 43 5.82 7.15 -5.57
CA GLU A 43 5.04 7.37 -4.34
C GLU A 43 4.29 8.68 -4.36
N TYR A 44 4.94 9.75 -4.85
CA TYR A 44 4.33 11.08 -4.85
C TYR A 44 3.19 11.22 -5.88
N ARG A 45 3.06 10.26 -6.79
CA ARG A 45 2.00 10.29 -7.81
C ARG A 45 0.86 9.34 -7.54
N GLN A 46 1.00 8.44 -6.59
CA GLN A 46 0.00 7.40 -6.36
C GLN A 46 -1.36 8.00 -5.99
N ALA A 47 -1.37 9.04 -5.16
CA ALA A 47 -2.63 9.66 -4.73
C ALA A 47 -3.41 10.25 -5.91
N SER A 48 -2.72 10.78 -6.91
CA SER A 48 -3.39 11.43 -8.03
C SER A 48 -4.03 10.46 -9.02
N VAL A 49 -3.64 9.18 -8.98
CA VAL A 49 -4.14 8.19 -9.94
C VAL A 49 -4.96 7.09 -9.29
N VAL A 50 -4.99 7.04 -7.96
CA VAL A 50 -5.57 5.88 -7.27
C VAL A 50 -7.06 5.72 -7.54
N ILE A 51 -7.82 6.81 -7.57
CA ILE A 51 -9.27 6.71 -7.80
C ILE A 51 -9.55 6.17 -9.21
N GLU A 52 -8.82 6.67 -10.20
CA GLU A 52 -8.99 6.18 -11.57
C GLU A 52 -8.71 4.68 -11.66
N LEU A 53 -7.67 4.22 -10.97
CA LEU A 53 -7.30 2.81 -11.00
C LEU A 53 -8.32 1.96 -10.22
N LEU A 54 -8.85 2.48 -9.11
CA LEU A 54 -9.88 1.79 -8.37
C LEU A 54 -11.15 1.64 -9.22
N GLU A 55 -11.52 2.67 -9.96
CA GLU A 55 -12.66 2.59 -10.86
C GLU A 55 -12.45 1.58 -11.98
N ARG A 56 -11.24 1.54 -12.49
CA ARG A 56 -10.92 0.63 -13.60
C ARG A 56 -10.89 -0.82 -13.16
N TYR A 57 -10.24 -1.12 -12.05
CA TYR A 57 -9.98 -2.50 -11.65
C TYR A 57 -10.94 -3.01 -10.59
N LYS A 58 -11.57 -2.14 -9.84
CA LYS A 58 -12.54 -2.48 -8.79
C LYS A 58 -12.02 -3.60 -7.88
N PRO A 59 -10.87 -3.38 -7.24
CA PRO A 59 -10.26 -4.43 -6.43
C PRO A 59 -10.95 -4.59 -5.09
N ASP A 60 -10.66 -5.72 -4.45
CA ASP A 60 -11.05 -5.95 -3.07
C ASP A 60 -9.96 -5.53 -2.11
N ILE A 61 -8.71 -5.55 -2.57
CA ILE A 61 -7.54 -5.22 -1.76
C ILE A 61 -6.69 -4.22 -2.53
N LEU A 62 -6.34 -3.13 -1.86
CA LEU A 62 -5.41 -2.14 -2.38
C LEU A 62 -4.13 -2.19 -1.55
N ILE A 63 -3.02 -2.41 -2.23
CA ILE A 63 -1.70 -2.42 -1.59
C ILE A 63 -0.92 -1.22 -2.12
N ILE A 64 -0.39 -0.42 -1.22
CA ILE A 64 0.33 0.81 -1.54
C ILE A 64 1.70 0.70 -0.91
N THR A 65 2.72 0.53 -1.73
CA THR A 65 4.08 0.34 -1.24
C THR A 65 5.08 1.17 -2.03
N GLY A 66 6.32 1.14 -1.56
CA GLY A 66 7.41 1.85 -2.17
C GLY A 66 8.52 1.99 -1.16
N HIS A 67 9.32 3.03 -1.32
CA HIS A 67 10.41 3.33 -0.39
C HIS A 67 9.96 4.35 0.64
N ASP A 68 10.45 4.19 1.85
CA ASP A 68 10.27 5.19 2.88
C ASP A 68 11.39 5.05 3.90
N SER A 69 11.68 6.14 4.58
CA SER A 69 12.68 6.16 5.65
C SER A 69 12.62 7.52 6.32
N MET A 70 13.17 7.60 7.52
CA MET A 70 13.39 8.90 8.12
C MET A 70 14.48 9.64 7.35
N ILE A 71 14.21 10.89 7.02
CA ILE A 71 15.15 11.70 6.26
C ILE A 71 16.36 12.02 7.12
N LYS A 72 16.14 12.22 8.43
CA LYS A 72 17.19 12.63 9.33
C LYS A 72 17.06 11.87 10.64
N LYS A 73 18.03 11.03 10.94
CA LYS A 73 18.00 10.22 12.15
C LYS A 73 18.09 11.08 13.38
N GLY A 74 17.46 10.63 14.45
CA GLY A 74 17.47 11.34 15.73
C GLY A 74 16.49 12.49 15.81
N THR A 75 15.68 12.70 14.79
CA THR A 75 14.66 13.73 14.82
C THR A 75 13.34 13.16 15.32
N ASP A 76 12.32 14.00 15.35
CA ASP A 76 11.02 13.66 15.89
C ASP A 76 10.33 12.59 15.03
N TYR A 77 10.11 11.42 15.59
CA TYR A 77 9.43 10.31 14.92
C TYR A 77 7.95 10.60 14.70
N ASN A 78 7.39 11.58 15.37
CA ASN A 78 5.97 11.90 15.27
C ASN A 78 5.68 13.00 14.26
N ASN A 79 6.69 13.41 13.50
CA ASN A 79 6.50 14.43 12.47
C ASN A 79 6.61 13.77 11.11
N ILE A 80 5.49 13.73 10.38
CA ILE A 80 5.41 13.04 9.09
C ILE A 80 6.39 13.61 8.07
N TYR A 81 6.74 14.88 8.19
CA TYR A 81 7.68 15.52 7.27
C TYR A 81 9.12 15.08 7.46
N ASN A 82 9.40 14.36 8.56
CA ASN A 82 10.70 13.76 8.75
C ASN A 82 10.83 12.42 8.03
N TYR A 83 9.77 11.96 7.38
CA TYR A 83 9.77 10.73 6.58
C TYR A 83 9.76 11.08 5.11
N ARG A 84 10.46 10.28 4.31
CA ARG A 84 10.59 10.55 2.88
C ARG A 84 9.26 10.48 2.15
N ASN A 85 8.50 9.44 2.38
CA ASN A 85 7.29 9.16 1.61
C ASN A 85 6.04 8.87 2.43
N SER A 86 6.12 8.85 3.76
CA SER A 86 4.94 8.53 4.56
C SER A 86 3.75 9.42 4.26
N ARG A 87 3.98 10.73 4.05
CA ARG A 87 2.88 11.64 3.73
C ARG A 87 2.23 11.29 2.38
N HIS A 88 3.01 10.77 1.45
CA HIS A 88 2.48 10.37 0.14
C HIS A 88 1.62 9.13 0.28
N PHE A 89 2.06 8.15 1.07
CA PHE A 89 1.26 6.97 1.35
C PHE A 89 -0.04 7.35 2.06
N ALA A 90 0.04 8.21 3.07
CA ALA A 90 -1.15 8.66 3.78
C ALA A 90 -2.13 9.37 2.85
N ASN A 91 -1.63 10.21 1.95
CA ASN A 91 -2.48 10.89 0.97
C ASN A 91 -3.16 9.88 0.05
N THR A 92 -2.44 8.86 -0.39
CA THR A 92 -3.02 7.85 -1.26
C THR A 92 -4.13 7.08 -0.55
N VAL A 93 -3.92 6.72 0.72
CA VAL A 93 -4.95 6.05 1.51
C VAL A 93 -6.19 6.93 1.63
N ARG A 94 -6.00 8.21 1.95
CA ARG A 94 -7.14 9.14 2.09
C ARG A 94 -7.92 9.26 0.79
N GLU A 95 -7.21 9.36 -0.34
CA GLU A 95 -7.88 9.44 -1.64
C GLU A 95 -8.63 8.14 -1.94
N ALA A 96 -8.02 7.01 -1.65
CA ALA A 96 -8.67 5.72 -1.88
C ALA A 96 -9.96 5.59 -1.07
N ARG A 97 -9.99 6.11 0.14
CA ARG A 97 -11.20 6.03 0.97
C ARG A 97 -12.35 6.90 0.47
N LYS A 98 -12.08 7.82 -0.44
CA LYS A 98 -13.13 8.62 -1.08
C LYS A 98 -13.84 7.86 -2.20
N TRP A 99 -13.30 6.74 -2.60
CA TRP A 99 -13.89 5.96 -3.68
C TRP A 99 -15.30 5.48 -3.29
N GLY A 100 -16.21 5.48 -4.26
CA GLY A 100 -17.61 5.28 -4.00
C GLY A 100 -17.99 3.91 -3.46
N LYS A 101 -17.13 2.93 -3.61
CA LYS A 101 -17.32 1.63 -3.02
C LYS A 101 -17.10 1.69 -1.56
N THR A 102 -17.58 1.84 -0.71
CA THR A 102 -17.44 2.04 0.70
C THR A 102 -16.18 1.43 1.28
N SER A 103 -15.66 2.08 2.27
CA SER A 103 -14.43 1.66 2.93
C SER A 103 -14.52 0.26 3.54
N ARG A 104 -15.72 -0.23 3.83
CA ARG A 104 -15.86 -1.56 4.41
C ARG A 104 -15.57 -2.68 3.41
N GLU A 105 -15.61 -2.37 2.11
CA GLU A 105 -15.38 -3.37 1.08
C GLU A 105 -13.98 -3.33 0.50
N LEU A 106 -13.20 -2.34 0.86
CA LEU A 106 -11.84 -2.20 0.36
C LEU A 106 -10.86 -2.32 1.51
N VAL A 107 -10.04 -3.36 1.48
CA VAL A 107 -8.96 -3.53 2.44
C VAL A 107 -7.74 -2.80 1.92
N ILE A 108 -7.14 -1.96 2.73
CA ILE A 108 -5.97 -1.19 2.34
C ILE A 108 -4.78 -1.53 3.22
N PHE A 109 -3.70 -1.97 2.58
CA PHE A 109 -2.41 -2.15 3.22
C PHE A 109 -1.48 -1.08 2.65
N ALA A 110 -0.79 -0.33 3.51
CA ALA A 110 0.02 0.79 3.05
C ALA A 110 1.35 0.89 3.79
N GLY A 111 2.36 1.37 3.08
CA GLY A 111 3.62 1.76 3.67
C GLY A 111 4.79 0.95 3.21
N ALA A 112 5.93 1.30 3.74
CA ALA A 112 7.19 0.61 3.50
C ALA A 112 7.82 0.29 4.86
N CYS A 113 9.01 -0.28 4.83
CA CYS A 113 9.63 -0.78 6.06
C CYS A 113 9.79 0.26 7.14
N GLN A 114 9.96 1.51 6.79
CA GLN A 114 10.25 2.57 7.76
C GLN A 114 9.24 3.70 7.70
N SER A 115 7.99 3.39 7.39
CA SER A 115 6.96 4.40 7.31
C SER A 115 6.47 4.84 8.70
N PHE A 116 5.85 5.99 8.73
CA PHE A 116 5.21 6.51 9.92
C PHE A 116 3.86 5.81 10.11
N PHE A 117 3.89 4.73 10.86
CA PHE A 117 2.76 3.81 11.05
C PHE A 117 1.49 4.54 11.50
N GLU A 118 1.62 5.38 12.51
CA GLU A 118 0.45 6.04 13.10
C GLU A 118 -0.26 6.94 12.09
N ALA A 119 0.50 7.64 11.25
CA ALA A 119 -0.10 8.50 10.23
C ALA A 119 -0.88 7.69 9.21
N LEU A 120 -0.37 6.51 8.84
CA LEU A 120 -1.06 5.65 7.87
C LEU A 120 -2.35 5.09 8.45
N MET A 121 -2.34 4.72 9.73
CA MET A 121 -3.54 4.23 10.38
C MET A 121 -4.57 5.35 10.56
N LEU A 122 -4.12 6.56 10.88
CA LEU A 122 -5.03 7.72 10.97
C LEU A 122 -5.64 8.05 9.61
N ALA A 123 -4.94 7.78 8.52
CA ALA A 123 -5.49 7.97 7.17
C ALA A 123 -6.47 6.86 6.80
N ARG A 124 -6.66 5.88 7.68
CA ARG A 124 -7.62 4.78 7.57
C ARG A 124 -7.14 3.62 6.69
N ALA A 125 -5.84 3.38 6.67
CA ALA A 125 -5.34 2.09 6.21
C ALA A 125 -5.80 1.01 7.20
N ASP A 126 -6.07 -0.18 6.69
CA ASP A 126 -6.39 -1.32 7.55
C ASP A 126 -5.13 -1.91 8.14
N PHE A 127 -4.05 -1.91 7.37
CA PHE A 127 -2.75 -2.42 7.79
C PHE A 127 -1.68 -1.46 7.32
N ALA A 128 -0.65 -1.31 8.13
CA ALA A 128 0.49 -0.48 7.78
C ALA A 128 1.77 -1.12 8.28
N SER A 129 2.88 -0.69 7.71
CA SER A 129 4.19 -1.25 8.01
C SER A 129 5.05 -0.21 8.70
N SER A 130 5.79 -0.62 9.71
CA SER A 130 6.75 0.26 10.39
C SER A 130 7.67 -0.54 11.28
N PRO A 131 8.98 -0.28 11.26
CA PRO A 131 9.91 -0.98 12.13
C PRO A 131 9.73 -0.62 13.60
N ARG A 132 9.08 0.49 13.88
CA ARG A 132 8.84 0.88 15.27
C ARG A 132 7.80 -0.01 15.94
N LYS A 133 6.95 -0.65 15.16
CA LYS A 133 5.89 -1.52 15.68
C LYS A 133 6.25 -2.98 15.58
N ASN A 134 7.15 -3.31 14.68
CA ASN A 134 7.57 -4.69 14.46
C ASN A 134 9.06 -4.78 14.55
N ILE A 135 9.56 -5.90 15.03
CA ILE A 135 10.95 -6.19 14.82
C ILE A 135 11.10 -6.54 13.38
N ASP A 136 11.67 -5.66 12.64
CA ASP A 136 11.60 -5.80 11.22
C ASP A 136 12.81 -6.48 10.65
N ARG A 137 12.76 -7.79 10.64
CA ARG A 137 13.82 -8.57 10.02
C ARG A 137 13.63 -8.75 8.55
N PHE A 138 12.50 -8.32 8.05
CA PHE A 138 12.12 -8.58 6.67
C PHE A 138 12.32 -7.38 5.77
N CYS A 139 12.75 -6.29 6.33
CA CYS A 139 12.99 -5.07 5.54
C CYS A 139 14.46 -4.73 5.40
#